data_555ea5e78c2ad34fefe80da8c411e2d3
#
_entry.id   555ea5e78c2ad34fefe80da8c411e2d3
#
_cell.length_a   1.000
_cell.length_b   1.000
_cell.length_c   1.000
_cell.angle_alpha   90.00
_cell.angle_beta   90.00
_cell.angle_gamma   90.00
#
_symmetry.space_group_name_H-M   'P 1'
#
loop_
_entity.id
_entity.type
_entity.pdbx_description
1 polymer ?
#
loop_
_entity_poly.entity_id
_entity_poly.type
_entity_poly.pdbx_seq_one_letter_code
_entity_poly.pdbx_strand_id
1 'polypeptide(L)'
;MTLLEAKDYAKQNVHNRLKVEGRIGGKIAVVTGGAQGFGYGLAEYLYSEGACIVVADLNEEVGKKAVESLGERAHFVKVDVSSEESVEALVIETVKKFGGLDLFIANAGVAKAGSLPEMTTSVFDFVTKVNYNGYFNCAKYASEIMKAQFEADSTLWHDIVQINSKSGLEGSKNNFAYAGSKFGGIGLTQSFALELAPYQIKVNSVCPGNYYDGPLWSDPEKGLFVQYLNAGKVPGAKTVEDVKAFYLSKTPIRRGCLPSDVAKAVLYCVEQCYETGQAIPVSGGQVMLS
;
A
#
# COMPACT_ATOMS: atom_id res chain seq x y z
N MET A 1 9.69 -9.24 -22.74
CA MET A 1 9.44 -7.79 -22.83
C MET A 1 10.39 -7.11 -21.86
N THR A 2 11.17 -6.17 -22.34
CA THR A 2 11.98 -5.25 -21.52
C THR A 2 11.14 -4.09 -21.00
N LEU A 3 11.65 -3.30 -20.08
CA LEU A 3 10.96 -2.10 -19.60
C LEU A 3 10.70 -1.10 -20.75
N LEU A 4 11.65 -0.94 -21.67
CA LEU A 4 11.48 -0.07 -22.84
C LEU A 4 10.33 -0.54 -23.75
N GLU A 5 10.29 -1.84 -24.05
CA GLU A 5 9.19 -2.42 -24.83
C GLU A 5 7.83 -2.30 -24.09
N ALA A 6 7.83 -2.39 -22.76
CA ALA A 6 6.62 -2.19 -21.96
C ALA A 6 6.14 -0.73 -22.02
N LYS A 7 7.04 0.25 -21.96
CA LYS A 7 6.72 1.68 -22.14
C LYS A 7 6.09 1.93 -23.51
N ASP A 8 6.68 1.39 -24.58
CA ASP A 8 6.15 1.55 -25.95
C ASP A 8 4.79 0.86 -26.10
N TYR A 9 4.62 -0.34 -25.52
CA TYR A 9 3.35 -1.04 -25.53
C TYR A 9 2.26 -0.27 -24.76
N ALA A 10 2.59 0.31 -23.59
CA ALA A 10 1.66 1.12 -22.82
C ALA A 10 1.21 2.37 -23.58
N LYS A 11 2.12 3.07 -24.29
CA LYS A 11 1.80 4.21 -25.17
C LYS A 11 0.77 3.83 -26.23
N GLN A 12 0.97 2.68 -26.91
CA GLN A 12 0.08 2.20 -27.97
C GLN A 12 -1.30 1.79 -27.45
N ASN A 13 -1.42 1.40 -26.19
CA ASN A 13 -2.65 0.88 -25.59
C ASN A 13 -3.35 1.85 -24.64
N VAL A 14 -2.91 3.09 -24.55
CA VAL A 14 -3.44 4.08 -23.60
C VAL A 14 -4.95 4.29 -23.69
N HIS A 15 -5.53 4.17 -24.89
CA HIS A 15 -6.98 4.26 -25.13
C HIS A 15 -7.67 2.88 -25.26
N ASN A 16 -6.91 1.79 -25.22
CA ASN A 16 -7.45 0.45 -25.35
C ASN A 16 -7.72 -0.17 -23.96
N ARG A 17 -8.63 0.45 -23.22
CA ARG A 17 -9.01 0.03 -21.86
C ARG A 17 -10.30 -0.79 -21.90
N LEU A 18 -10.42 -1.75 -20.96
CA LEU A 18 -11.68 -2.44 -20.73
C LEU A 18 -12.75 -1.43 -20.33
N LYS A 19 -13.92 -1.51 -20.98
CA LYS A 19 -15.08 -0.70 -20.61
C LYS A 19 -15.84 -1.42 -19.50
N VAL A 20 -15.70 -0.94 -18.29
CA VAL A 20 -16.32 -1.48 -17.08
C VAL A 20 -17.03 -0.35 -16.36
N GLU A 21 -18.24 -0.61 -15.86
CA GLU A 21 -18.93 0.35 -15.00
C GLU A 21 -18.25 0.45 -13.63
N GLY A 22 -18.31 1.64 -13.01
CA GLY A 22 -17.71 1.91 -11.70
C GLY A 22 -16.98 3.24 -11.66
N ARG A 23 -16.67 3.72 -10.47
CA ARG A 23 -16.01 5.02 -10.23
C ARG A 23 -14.62 5.10 -10.88
N ILE A 24 -13.94 3.96 -10.98
CA ILE A 24 -12.62 3.82 -11.61
C ILE A 24 -12.65 2.72 -12.69
N GLY A 25 -13.79 2.65 -13.41
CA GLY A 25 -14.03 1.65 -14.44
C GLY A 25 -12.93 1.57 -15.48
N GLY A 26 -12.35 0.39 -15.67
CA GLY A 26 -11.28 0.12 -16.62
C GLY A 26 -9.88 0.61 -16.23
N LYS A 27 -9.71 1.34 -15.11
CA LYS A 27 -8.36 1.68 -14.61
C LYS A 27 -7.60 0.42 -14.21
N ILE A 28 -6.32 0.40 -14.50
CA ILE A 28 -5.41 -0.70 -14.16
C ILE A 28 -4.70 -0.36 -12.86
N ALA A 29 -4.96 -1.14 -11.82
CA ALA A 29 -4.43 -0.92 -10.49
C ALA A 29 -3.54 -2.08 -10.03
N VAL A 30 -2.34 -1.78 -9.54
CA VAL A 30 -1.45 -2.72 -8.85
C VAL A 30 -1.59 -2.51 -7.35
N VAL A 31 -1.70 -3.61 -6.58
CA VAL A 31 -1.71 -3.59 -5.11
C VAL A 31 -0.62 -4.52 -4.59
N THR A 32 0.46 -3.96 -4.04
CA THR A 32 1.53 -4.74 -3.41
C THR A 32 1.13 -5.19 -2.01
N GLY A 33 1.55 -6.41 -1.61
CA GLY A 33 1.00 -7.04 -0.40
C GLY A 33 -0.52 -7.28 -0.52
N GLY A 34 -0.99 -7.54 -1.75
CA GLY A 34 -2.39 -7.58 -2.12
C GLY A 34 -3.10 -8.91 -1.81
N ALA A 35 -2.39 -9.92 -1.32
CA ALA A 35 -2.96 -11.24 -1.09
C ALA A 35 -3.78 -11.36 0.19
N GLN A 36 -3.58 -10.45 1.17
CA GLN A 36 -4.24 -10.50 2.47
C GLN A 36 -4.34 -9.12 3.14
N GLY A 37 -5.05 -9.05 4.26
CA GLY A 37 -5.12 -7.86 5.11
C GLY A 37 -5.67 -6.63 4.41
N PHE A 38 -5.09 -5.45 4.65
CA PHE A 38 -5.49 -4.22 3.95
C PHE A 38 -5.34 -4.36 2.44
N GLY A 39 -4.24 -4.97 1.97
CA GLY A 39 -3.98 -5.10 0.54
C GLY A 39 -5.09 -5.86 -0.20
N TYR A 40 -5.53 -7.01 0.33
CA TYR A 40 -6.63 -7.76 -0.29
C TYR A 40 -7.95 -6.98 -0.24
N GLY A 41 -8.30 -6.40 0.91
CA GLY A 41 -9.52 -5.62 1.01
C GLY A 41 -9.54 -4.35 0.14
N LEU A 42 -8.36 -3.76 -0.14
CA LEU A 42 -8.21 -2.70 -1.13
C LEU A 42 -8.41 -3.23 -2.54
N ALA A 43 -7.77 -4.35 -2.89
CA ALA A 43 -7.93 -5.00 -4.18
C ALA A 43 -9.40 -5.34 -4.48
N GLU A 44 -10.09 -5.94 -3.49
CA GLU A 44 -11.51 -6.28 -3.58
C GLU A 44 -12.40 -5.04 -3.78
N TYR A 45 -12.17 -3.99 -2.98
CA TYR A 45 -12.95 -2.76 -3.08
C TYR A 45 -12.74 -2.06 -4.43
N LEU A 46 -11.49 -1.89 -4.88
CA LEU A 46 -11.17 -1.28 -6.16
C LEU A 46 -11.69 -2.12 -7.35
N TYR A 47 -11.66 -3.45 -7.22
CA TYR A 47 -12.28 -4.35 -8.20
C TYR A 47 -13.79 -4.13 -8.30
N SER A 48 -14.49 -3.96 -7.17
CA SER A 48 -15.94 -3.68 -7.15
C SER A 48 -16.29 -2.33 -7.75
N GLU A 49 -15.35 -1.36 -7.74
CA GLU A 49 -15.46 -0.05 -8.37
C GLU A 49 -15.00 -0.04 -9.84
N GLY A 50 -14.82 -1.21 -10.43
CA GLY A 50 -14.58 -1.40 -11.87
C GLY A 50 -13.12 -1.48 -12.31
N ALA A 51 -12.14 -1.45 -11.41
CA ALA A 51 -10.74 -1.56 -11.79
C ALA A 51 -10.35 -2.97 -12.29
N CYS A 52 -9.33 -3.05 -13.14
CA CYS A 52 -8.53 -4.24 -13.37
C CYS A 52 -7.44 -4.31 -12.31
N ILE A 53 -7.30 -5.43 -11.60
CA ILE A 53 -6.43 -5.53 -10.43
C ILE A 53 -5.26 -6.47 -10.67
N VAL A 54 -4.04 -6.00 -10.40
CA VAL A 54 -2.88 -6.86 -10.21
C VAL A 54 -2.64 -7.02 -8.71
N VAL A 55 -2.90 -8.22 -8.20
CA VAL A 55 -2.52 -8.64 -6.85
C VAL A 55 -1.05 -9.02 -6.87
N ALA A 56 -0.21 -8.21 -6.26
CA ALA A 56 1.23 -8.40 -6.21
C ALA A 56 1.66 -8.78 -4.79
N ASP A 57 2.18 -9.99 -4.60
CA ASP A 57 2.52 -10.49 -3.26
C ASP A 57 3.70 -11.47 -3.32
N LEU A 58 4.40 -11.64 -2.21
CA LEU A 58 5.45 -12.63 -2.06
C LEU A 58 4.87 -14.05 -1.96
N ASN A 59 3.68 -14.19 -1.37
CA ASN A 59 3.01 -15.46 -1.15
C ASN A 59 2.15 -15.85 -2.37
N GLU A 60 2.73 -16.70 -3.20
CA GLU A 60 2.11 -17.14 -4.47
C GLU A 60 0.80 -17.91 -4.27
N GLU A 61 0.73 -18.79 -3.26
CA GLU A 61 -0.47 -19.60 -3.01
C GLU A 61 -1.66 -18.73 -2.59
N VAL A 62 -1.45 -17.83 -1.63
CA VAL A 62 -2.50 -16.92 -1.14
C VAL A 62 -2.88 -15.91 -2.21
N GLY A 63 -1.90 -15.42 -2.99
CA GLY A 63 -2.14 -14.50 -4.09
C GLY A 63 -2.98 -15.09 -5.23
N LYS A 64 -2.73 -16.36 -5.61
CA LYS A 64 -3.57 -17.06 -6.59
C LYS A 64 -5.00 -17.25 -6.12
N LYS A 65 -5.21 -17.63 -4.86
CA LYS A 65 -6.56 -17.72 -4.26
C LYS A 65 -7.26 -16.35 -4.23
N ALA A 66 -6.52 -15.29 -3.95
CA ALA A 66 -7.08 -13.93 -3.96
C ALA A 66 -7.63 -13.54 -5.34
N VAL A 67 -6.87 -13.79 -6.42
CA VAL A 67 -7.35 -13.48 -7.78
C VAL A 67 -8.48 -14.38 -8.25
N GLU A 68 -8.49 -15.66 -7.85
CA GLU A 68 -9.62 -16.56 -8.11
C GLU A 68 -10.92 -16.03 -7.46
N SER A 69 -10.83 -15.50 -6.25
CA SER A 69 -11.96 -14.92 -5.54
C SER A 69 -12.44 -13.59 -6.15
N LEU A 70 -11.53 -12.80 -6.71
CA LEU A 70 -11.86 -11.53 -7.36
C LEU A 70 -12.51 -11.74 -8.74
N GLY A 71 -11.96 -12.63 -9.57
CA GLY A 71 -12.48 -12.95 -10.90
C GLY A 71 -11.62 -12.46 -12.07
N GLU A 72 -12.20 -12.42 -13.28
CA GLU A 72 -11.47 -12.30 -14.56
C GLU A 72 -10.67 -11.03 -14.75
N ARG A 73 -11.03 -9.93 -14.08
CA ARG A 73 -10.30 -8.65 -14.12
C ARG A 73 -9.17 -8.59 -13.11
N ALA A 74 -8.82 -9.72 -12.47
CA ALA A 74 -7.71 -9.82 -11.54
C ALA A 74 -6.58 -10.68 -12.11
N HIS A 75 -5.34 -10.36 -11.76
CA HIS A 75 -4.15 -11.11 -12.14
C HIS A 75 -3.15 -11.13 -10.98
N PHE A 76 -2.49 -12.27 -10.77
CA PHE A 76 -1.47 -12.41 -9.74
C PHE A 76 -0.06 -12.27 -10.32
N VAL A 77 0.78 -11.48 -9.64
CA VAL A 77 2.22 -11.42 -9.92
C VAL A 77 2.98 -11.61 -8.61
N LYS A 78 3.89 -12.58 -8.58
CA LYS A 78 4.79 -12.74 -7.43
C LYS A 78 5.82 -11.62 -7.40
N VAL A 79 5.95 -10.93 -6.24
CA VAL A 79 6.88 -9.81 -6.08
C VAL A 79 7.52 -9.78 -4.70
N ASP A 80 8.82 -9.51 -4.67
CA ASP A 80 9.53 -9.00 -3.50
C ASP A 80 9.81 -7.50 -3.74
N VAL A 81 9.10 -6.62 -3.03
CA VAL A 81 9.26 -5.16 -3.20
C VAL A 81 10.65 -4.67 -2.80
N SER A 82 11.39 -5.45 -2.01
CA SER A 82 12.76 -5.14 -1.62
C SER A 82 13.80 -5.43 -2.71
N SER A 83 13.40 -6.13 -3.80
CA SER A 83 14.23 -6.35 -5.00
C SER A 83 13.77 -5.44 -6.12
N GLU A 84 14.71 -4.66 -6.64
CA GLU A 84 14.50 -3.76 -7.77
C GLU A 84 14.04 -4.52 -9.02
N GLU A 85 14.71 -5.62 -9.34
CA GLU A 85 14.41 -6.46 -10.50
C GLU A 85 13.02 -7.10 -10.40
N SER A 86 12.60 -7.47 -9.18
CA SER A 86 11.29 -8.05 -8.95
C SER A 86 10.16 -7.03 -9.18
N VAL A 87 10.38 -5.77 -8.79
CA VAL A 87 9.40 -4.68 -9.03
C VAL A 87 9.37 -4.28 -10.50
N GLU A 88 10.51 -4.24 -11.18
CA GLU A 88 10.56 -4.03 -12.63
C GLU A 88 9.75 -5.09 -13.37
N ALA A 89 9.95 -6.38 -13.04
CA ALA A 89 9.20 -7.48 -13.62
C ALA A 89 7.69 -7.37 -13.34
N LEU A 90 7.27 -6.96 -12.13
CA LEU A 90 5.88 -6.73 -11.79
C LEU A 90 5.22 -5.70 -12.74
N VAL A 91 5.89 -4.58 -12.95
CA VAL A 91 5.36 -3.50 -13.80
C VAL A 91 5.28 -3.97 -15.27
N ILE A 92 6.29 -4.68 -15.76
CA ILE A 92 6.30 -5.27 -17.11
C ILE A 92 5.13 -6.26 -17.28
N GLU A 93 4.93 -7.19 -16.35
CA GLU A 93 3.84 -8.16 -16.42
C GLU A 93 2.45 -7.48 -16.30
N THR A 94 2.33 -6.41 -15.53
CA THR A 94 1.11 -5.59 -15.47
C THR A 94 0.76 -5.02 -16.83
N VAL A 95 1.73 -4.38 -17.48
CA VAL A 95 1.56 -3.78 -18.83
C VAL A 95 1.26 -4.86 -19.87
N LYS A 96 1.96 -5.98 -19.83
CA LYS A 96 1.73 -7.11 -20.74
C LYS A 96 0.32 -7.69 -20.60
N LYS A 97 -0.21 -7.77 -19.39
CA LYS A 97 -1.53 -8.32 -19.09
C LYS A 97 -2.66 -7.37 -19.47
N PHE A 98 -2.55 -6.09 -19.12
CA PHE A 98 -3.65 -5.13 -19.18
C PHE A 98 -3.41 -3.93 -20.12
N GLY A 99 -2.20 -3.77 -20.66
CA GLY A 99 -1.88 -2.71 -21.62
C GLY A 99 -1.45 -1.39 -20.99
N GLY A 100 -1.24 -1.30 -19.67
CA GLY A 100 -0.79 -0.08 -19.00
C GLY A 100 -0.85 -0.15 -17.48
N LEU A 101 -0.76 1.02 -16.83
CA LEU A 101 -0.79 1.15 -15.37
C LEU A 101 -1.32 2.54 -14.99
N ASP A 102 -2.44 2.60 -14.28
CA ASP A 102 -3.10 3.88 -13.94
C ASP A 102 -3.03 4.22 -12.45
N LEU A 103 -2.97 3.19 -11.58
CA LEU A 103 -2.94 3.34 -10.14
C LEU A 103 -1.97 2.33 -9.52
N PHE A 104 -1.02 2.79 -8.73
CA PHE A 104 -0.10 1.93 -8.00
C PHE A 104 -0.28 2.08 -6.49
N ILE A 105 -0.73 1.03 -5.82
CA ILE A 105 -0.90 1.00 -4.36
C ILE A 105 0.31 0.31 -3.74
N ALA A 106 1.23 1.10 -3.19
CA ALA A 106 2.38 0.63 -2.42
C ALA A 106 1.94 0.29 -0.99
N ASN A 107 1.38 -0.92 -0.81
CA ASN A 107 0.84 -1.38 0.47
C ASN A 107 1.76 -2.38 1.19
N ALA A 108 2.59 -3.14 0.48
CA ALA A 108 3.49 -4.12 1.10
C ALA A 108 4.30 -3.51 2.24
N GLY A 109 4.32 -4.19 3.38
CA GLY A 109 5.05 -3.72 4.55
C GLY A 109 5.09 -4.73 5.68
N VAL A 110 6.10 -4.60 6.51
CA VAL A 110 6.36 -5.46 7.68
C VAL A 110 6.53 -4.62 8.93
N ALA A 111 6.19 -5.20 10.09
CA ALA A 111 6.44 -4.59 11.40
C ALA A 111 7.18 -5.60 12.28
N LYS A 112 8.14 -5.09 13.04
CA LYS A 112 8.87 -5.84 14.09
C LYS A 112 8.95 -4.95 15.33
N ALA A 113 8.28 -5.39 16.38
CA ALA A 113 8.36 -4.74 17.69
C ALA A 113 9.67 -5.13 18.40
N GLY A 114 10.20 -4.20 19.18
CA GLY A 114 11.39 -4.41 20.02
C GLY A 114 11.78 -3.10 20.70
N SER A 115 12.35 -3.20 21.89
CA SER A 115 12.95 -2.06 22.59
C SER A 115 14.27 -1.66 21.93
N LEU A 116 14.76 -0.45 22.21
CA LEU A 116 16.00 0.05 21.62
C LEU A 116 17.22 -0.87 21.89
N PRO A 117 17.43 -1.41 23.09
CA PRO A 117 18.54 -2.33 23.33
C PRO A 117 18.34 -3.74 22.73
N GLU A 118 17.11 -4.17 22.43
CA GLU A 118 16.80 -5.51 21.89
C GLU A 118 16.77 -5.54 20.35
N MET A 119 16.52 -4.40 19.70
CA MET A 119 16.45 -4.33 18.25
C MET A 119 17.82 -4.52 17.64
N THR A 120 18.00 -5.60 16.86
CA THR A 120 19.24 -5.80 16.11
C THR A 120 19.26 -4.96 14.84
N THR A 121 20.46 -4.59 14.37
CA THR A 121 20.64 -3.88 13.09
C THR A 121 20.00 -4.65 11.93
N SER A 122 20.14 -5.97 11.89
CA SER A 122 19.58 -6.80 10.81
C SER A 122 18.05 -6.73 10.76
N VAL A 123 17.37 -6.69 11.91
CA VAL A 123 15.91 -6.52 11.97
C VAL A 123 15.49 -5.11 11.55
N PHE A 124 16.24 -4.10 11.99
CA PHE A 124 16.03 -2.71 11.59
C PHE A 124 16.17 -2.54 10.07
N ASP A 125 17.26 -3.09 9.49
CA ASP A 125 17.55 -3.06 8.05
C ASP A 125 16.48 -3.80 7.25
N PHE A 126 16.03 -4.96 7.73
CA PHE A 126 14.95 -5.71 7.08
C PHE A 126 13.65 -4.88 6.99
N VAL A 127 13.24 -4.22 8.09
CA VAL A 127 12.04 -3.37 8.08
C VAL A 127 12.22 -2.17 7.14
N THR A 128 13.39 -1.54 7.17
CA THR A 128 13.71 -0.40 6.29
C THR A 128 13.72 -0.82 4.82
N LYS A 129 14.35 -1.95 4.53
CA LYS A 129 14.45 -2.48 3.16
C LYS A 129 13.08 -2.76 2.53
N VAL A 130 12.16 -3.35 3.30
CA VAL A 130 10.82 -3.65 2.78
C VAL A 130 9.95 -2.39 2.71
N ASN A 131 9.87 -1.61 3.81
CA ASN A 131 8.89 -0.53 3.91
C ASN A 131 9.31 0.76 3.20
N TYR A 132 10.62 1.08 3.22
CA TYR A 132 11.15 2.34 2.70
C TYR A 132 11.74 2.17 1.31
N ASN A 133 12.74 1.27 1.16
CA ASN A 133 13.33 1.01 -0.15
C ASN A 133 12.31 0.35 -1.10
N GLY A 134 11.45 -0.55 -0.57
CA GLY A 134 10.38 -1.15 -1.36
C GLY A 134 9.39 -0.12 -1.92
N TYR A 135 9.05 0.91 -1.15
CA TYR A 135 8.22 2.02 -1.67
C TYR A 135 8.94 2.81 -2.76
N PHE A 136 10.23 3.10 -2.56
CA PHE A 136 11.05 3.76 -3.59
C PHE A 136 11.07 2.95 -4.89
N ASN A 137 11.34 1.64 -4.83
CA ASN A 137 11.34 0.76 -6.01
C ASN A 137 9.98 0.79 -6.73
N CYS A 138 8.88 0.69 -5.96
CA CYS A 138 7.52 0.74 -6.50
C CYS A 138 7.26 2.05 -7.24
N ALA A 139 7.56 3.19 -6.64
CA ALA A 139 7.35 4.50 -7.25
C ALA A 139 8.23 4.70 -8.49
N LYS A 140 9.50 4.27 -8.44
CA LYS A 140 10.45 4.35 -9.56
C LYS A 140 9.88 3.67 -10.81
N TYR A 141 9.52 2.40 -10.72
CA TYR A 141 9.10 1.64 -11.90
C TYR A 141 7.66 1.94 -12.35
N ALA A 142 6.75 2.21 -11.40
CA ALA A 142 5.41 2.64 -11.76
C ALA A 142 5.41 3.97 -12.53
N SER A 143 6.20 4.94 -12.09
CA SER A 143 6.28 6.25 -12.74
C SER A 143 6.82 6.18 -14.17
N GLU A 144 7.70 5.21 -14.49
CA GLU A 144 8.22 5.04 -15.84
C GLU A 144 7.12 4.69 -16.87
N ILE A 145 6.18 3.83 -16.48
CA ILE A 145 5.03 3.50 -17.34
C ILE A 145 4.03 4.67 -17.40
N MET A 146 3.74 5.28 -16.26
CA MET A 146 2.81 6.40 -16.17
C MET A 146 3.29 7.61 -16.97
N LYS A 147 4.61 7.93 -16.94
CA LYS A 147 5.24 8.96 -17.79
C LYS A 147 5.07 8.63 -19.26
N ALA A 148 5.31 7.37 -19.67
CA ALA A 148 5.12 6.94 -21.05
C ALA A 148 3.67 7.09 -21.53
N GLN A 149 2.69 6.79 -20.68
CA GLN A 149 1.28 6.99 -20.99
C GLN A 149 0.92 8.48 -21.08
N PHE A 150 1.45 9.33 -20.21
CA PHE A 150 1.29 10.78 -20.28
C PHE A 150 1.89 11.38 -21.57
N GLU A 151 3.04 10.88 -22.03
CA GLU A 151 3.64 11.29 -23.30
C GLU A 151 2.74 10.95 -24.50
N ALA A 152 1.97 9.86 -24.42
CA ALA A 152 1.02 9.48 -25.48
C ALA A 152 -0.29 10.27 -25.39
N ASP A 153 -0.76 10.59 -24.19
CA ASP A 153 -1.95 11.40 -23.95
C ASP A 153 -1.79 12.21 -22.66
N SER A 154 -1.47 13.48 -22.80
CA SER A 154 -1.24 14.41 -21.69
C SER A 154 -2.52 14.83 -20.94
N THR A 155 -3.68 14.31 -21.29
CA THR A 155 -4.93 14.52 -20.54
C THR A 155 -5.15 13.50 -19.43
N LEU A 156 -4.35 12.43 -19.42
CA LEU A 156 -4.48 11.34 -18.44
C LEU A 156 -3.86 11.69 -17.10
N TRP A 157 -4.54 11.27 -16.04
CA TRP A 157 -4.07 11.34 -14.66
C TRP A 157 -3.77 9.96 -14.11
N HIS A 158 -2.64 9.86 -13.40
CA HIS A 158 -2.17 8.63 -12.77
C HIS A 158 -1.92 8.85 -11.28
N ASP A 159 -1.93 7.77 -10.52
CA ASP A 159 -1.79 7.84 -9.06
C ASP A 159 -0.82 6.80 -8.52
N ILE A 160 0.05 7.25 -7.62
CA ILE A 160 0.85 6.39 -6.75
C ILE A 160 0.39 6.67 -5.31
N VAL A 161 -0.16 5.67 -4.65
CA VAL A 161 -0.66 5.81 -3.28
C VAL A 161 0.09 4.86 -2.36
N GLN A 162 0.82 5.42 -1.40
CA GLN A 162 1.42 4.63 -0.33
C GLN A 162 0.39 4.34 0.75
N ILE A 163 0.20 3.07 1.13
CA ILE A 163 -0.46 2.74 2.38
C ILE A 163 0.57 2.84 3.50
N ASN A 164 0.52 3.98 4.16
CA ASN A 164 1.43 4.33 5.23
C ASN A 164 0.91 3.80 6.59
N SER A 165 0.82 4.62 7.60
CA SER A 165 0.28 4.32 8.93
C SER A 165 0.11 5.60 9.72
N LYS A 166 -0.76 5.59 10.74
CA LYS A 166 -0.72 6.62 11.79
C LYS A 166 0.67 6.74 12.43
N SER A 167 1.45 5.65 12.44
CA SER A 167 2.84 5.64 12.93
C SER A 167 3.83 6.36 12.01
N GLY A 168 3.41 6.86 10.85
CA GLY A 168 4.15 7.81 10.02
C GLY A 168 3.85 9.27 10.40
N LEU A 169 2.87 9.52 11.27
CA LEU A 169 2.46 10.85 11.73
C LEU A 169 2.83 11.09 13.19
N GLU A 170 3.06 10.03 13.96
CA GLU A 170 3.52 10.10 15.35
C GLU A 170 4.48 8.96 15.69
N GLY A 171 5.40 9.19 16.65
CA GLY A 171 6.34 8.18 17.14
C GLY A 171 5.64 7.00 17.81
N SER A 172 6.25 5.80 17.73
CA SER A 172 5.70 4.59 18.33
C SER A 172 6.75 3.90 19.23
N LYS A 173 6.52 3.90 20.53
CA LYS A 173 7.38 3.19 21.51
C LYS A 173 7.45 1.71 21.17
N ASN A 174 8.65 1.13 21.20
CA ASN A 174 8.95 -0.26 20.88
C ASN A 174 8.55 -0.70 19.45
N ASN A 175 8.42 0.25 18.52
CA ASN A 175 8.12 -0.01 17.11
C ASN A 175 8.78 1.05 16.20
N PHE A 176 9.94 1.55 16.60
CA PHE A 176 10.60 2.70 15.97
C PHE A 176 11.13 2.40 14.58
N ALA A 177 11.56 1.18 14.27
CA ALA A 177 11.99 0.81 12.93
C ALA A 177 10.82 0.95 11.92
N TYR A 178 9.64 0.46 12.30
CA TYR A 178 8.42 0.62 11.52
C TYR A 178 8.00 2.10 11.42
N ALA A 179 7.91 2.79 12.56
CA ALA A 179 7.53 4.21 12.58
C ALA A 179 8.50 5.05 11.75
N GLY A 180 9.81 4.88 11.93
CA GLY A 180 10.85 5.58 11.16
C GLY A 180 10.71 5.34 9.65
N SER A 181 10.46 4.09 9.21
CA SER A 181 10.24 3.79 7.80
C SER A 181 8.97 4.45 7.24
N LYS A 182 7.91 4.58 8.06
CA LYS A 182 6.66 5.24 7.66
C LYS A 182 6.79 6.77 7.64
N PHE A 183 7.50 7.38 8.60
CA PHE A 183 7.86 8.81 8.54
C PHE A 183 8.69 9.14 7.28
N GLY A 184 9.74 8.35 7.03
CA GLY A 184 10.54 8.48 5.81
C GLY A 184 9.69 8.35 4.54
N GLY A 185 8.72 7.43 4.53
CA GLY A 185 7.78 7.23 3.43
C GLY A 185 6.95 8.49 3.11
N ILE A 186 6.55 9.28 4.12
CA ILE A 186 5.86 10.56 3.89
C ILE A 186 6.81 11.57 3.22
N GLY A 187 8.08 11.64 3.65
CA GLY A 187 9.08 12.48 2.99
C GLY A 187 9.32 12.08 1.53
N LEU A 188 9.36 10.78 1.23
CA LEU A 188 9.43 10.29 -0.16
C LEU A 188 8.17 10.67 -0.95
N THR A 189 6.98 10.54 -0.36
CA THR A 189 5.71 10.93 -1.00
C THR A 189 5.74 12.38 -1.45
N GLN A 190 6.19 13.30 -0.59
CA GLN A 190 6.30 14.72 -0.93
C GLN A 190 7.31 14.96 -2.05
N SER A 191 8.48 14.32 -1.98
CA SER A 191 9.53 14.47 -2.99
C SER A 191 9.09 13.93 -4.34
N PHE A 192 8.48 12.76 -4.38
CA PHE A 192 7.96 12.16 -5.62
C PHE A 192 6.81 12.98 -6.20
N ALA A 193 5.93 13.54 -5.35
CA ALA A 193 4.85 14.41 -5.79
C ALA A 193 5.39 15.64 -6.53
N LEU A 194 6.42 16.29 -5.99
CA LEU A 194 7.07 17.44 -6.65
C LEU A 194 7.70 17.07 -7.98
N GLU A 195 8.36 15.92 -8.06
CA GLU A 195 9.03 15.46 -9.28
C GLU A 195 8.04 15.01 -10.37
N LEU A 196 6.94 14.37 -9.96
CA LEU A 196 6.03 13.69 -10.87
C LEU A 196 4.79 14.53 -11.27
N ALA A 197 4.51 15.62 -10.57
CA ALA A 197 3.38 16.51 -10.88
C ALA A 197 3.37 17.04 -12.32
N PRO A 198 4.52 17.39 -12.96
CA PRO A 198 4.54 17.82 -14.37
C PRO A 198 4.03 16.77 -15.36
N TYR A 199 4.01 15.49 -14.96
CA TYR A 199 3.51 14.37 -15.75
C TYR A 199 2.08 13.96 -15.36
N GLN A 200 1.35 14.78 -14.61
CA GLN A 200 0.03 14.47 -14.06
C GLN A 200 -0.01 13.14 -13.29
N ILE A 201 1.09 12.80 -12.62
CA ILE A 201 1.18 11.68 -11.70
C ILE A 201 1.10 12.23 -10.28
N LYS A 202 0.00 11.96 -9.59
CA LYS A 202 -0.19 12.34 -8.20
C LYS A 202 0.41 11.29 -7.27
N VAL A 203 1.04 11.73 -6.21
CA VAL A 203 1.64 10.83 -5.21
C VAL A 203 1.15 11.23 -3.82
N ASN A 204 0.42 10.33 -3.16
CA ASN A 204 -0.14 10.59 -1.85
C ASN A 204 0.10 9.40 -0.90
N SER A 205 0.08 9.66 0.40
CA SER A 205 0.10 8.63 1.45
C SER A 205 -1.24 8.59 2.17
N VAL A 206 -1.86 7.43 2.28
CA VAL A 206 -2.97 7.19 3.19
C VAL A 206 -2.41 6.60 4.48
N CYS A 207 -2.78 7.16 5.63
CA CYS A 207 -2.26 6.82 6.95
C CYS A 207 -3.34 6.16 7.83
N PRO A 208 -3.57 4.83 7.68
CA PRO A 208 -4.58 4.12 8.44
C PRO A 208 -4.29 4.08 9.94
N GLY A 209 -5.38 4.00 10.72
CA GLY A 209 -5.35 3.46 12.08
C GLY A 209 -5.14 1.95 12.10
N ASN A 210 -5.30 1.35 13.27
CA ASN A 210 -5.06 -0.07 13.45
C ASN A 210 -6.20 -0.92 12.86
N TYR A 211 -5.85 -1.88 12.01
CA TYR A 211 -6.78 -2.92 11.53
C TYR A 211 -6.68 -4.13 12.44
N TYR A 212 -7.47 -4.14 13.52
CA TYR A 212 -7.35 -5.13 14.58
C TYR A 212 -7.71 -6.56 14.15
N ASP A 213 -8.57 -6.71 13.15
CA ASP A 213 -8.97 -8.03 12.63
C ASP A 213 -8.06 -8.51 11.49
N GLY A 214 -7.12 -7.67 11.04
CA GLY A 214 -6.15 -8.04 10.03
C GLY A 214 -4.98 -8.86 10.58
N PRO A 215 -4.31 -9.67 9.72
CA PRO A 215 -3.30 -10.65 10.15
C PRO A 215 -2.09 -10.03 10.85
N LEU A 216 -1.74 -8.78 10.55
CA LEU A 216 -0.67 -8.06 11.27
C LEU A 216 -0.94 -7.95 12.78
N TRP A 217 -2.21 -7.85 13.18
CA TRP A 217 -2.62 -7.74 14.59
C TRP A 217 -3.12 -9.04 15.17
N SER A 218 -3.96 -9.77 14.44
CA SER A 218 -4.74 -10.91 14.94
C SER A 218 -4.11 -12.28 14.75
N ASP A 219 -2.97 -12.39 14.03
CA ASP A 219 -2.27 -13.66 13.89
C ASP A 219 -1.95 -14.23 15.30
N PRO A 220 -2.37 -15.48 15.62
CA PRO A 220 -2.28 -16.03 16.96
C PRO A 220 -0.84 -16.34 17.41
N GLU A 221 0.11 -16.42 16.49
CA GLU A 221 1.51 -16.76 16.81
C GLU A 221 2.41 -15.51 16.77
N LYS A 222 2.23 -14.66 15.76
CA LYS A 222 3.13 -13.54 15.44
C LYS A 222 2.43 -12.18 15.29
N GLY A 223 1.15 -12.09 15.57
CA GLY A 223 0.39 -10.84 15.52
C GLY A 223 0.84 -9.84 16.59
N LEU A 224 0.59 -8.55 16.34
CA LEU A 224 1.00 -7.49 17.26
C LEU A 224 0.35 -7.60 18.64
N PHE A 225 -0.85 -8.17 18.75
CA PHE A 225 -1.46 -8.41 20.06
C PHE A 225 -0.60 -9.35 20.91
N VAL A 226 -0.13 -10.45 20.34
CA VAL A 226 0.75 -11.42 21.00
C VAL A 226 2.12 -10.79 21.30
N GLN A 227 2.71 -10.10 20.34
CA GLN A 227 4.00 -9.42 20.53
C GLN A 227 3.93 -8.39 21.66
N TYR A 228 2.87 -7.61 21.75
CA TYR A 228 2.70 -6.56 22.75
C TYR A 228 2.35 -7.13 24.14
N LEU A 229 1.64 -8.25 24.21
CA LEU A 229 1.44 -8.98 25.46
C LEU A 229 2.77 -9.48 26.00
N ASN A 230 3.55 -10.19 25.18
CA ASN A 230 4.85 -10.77 25.54
C ASN A 230 5.89 -9.70 25.92
N ALA A 231 5.87 -8.56 25.24
CA ALA A 231 6.75 -7.42 25.52
C ALA A 231 6.28 -6.55 26.71
N GLY A 232 5.19 -6.92 27.40
CA GLY A 232 4.65 -6.13 28.51
C GLY A 232 4.28 -4.69 28.13
N LYS A 233 3.93 -4.44 26.85
CA LYS A 233 3.67 -3.09 26.33
C LYS A 233 2.41 -2.46 26.93
N VAL A 234 1.46 -3.28 27.38
CA VAL A 234 0.22 -2.86 28.03
C VAL A 234 0.30 -3.23 29.51
N PRO A 235 0.48 -2.25 30.41
CA PRO A 235 0.59 -2.52 31.85
C PRO A 235 -0.66 -3.25 32.37
N GLY A 236 -0.44 -4.36 33.06
CA GLY A 236 -1.49 -5.16 33.72
C GLY A 236 -2.25 -6.11 32.77
N ALA A 237 -2.01 -6.09 31.47
CA ALA A 237 -2.59 -7.06 30.54
C ALA A 237 -2.05 -8.48 30.82
N LYS A 238 -2.95 -9.45 30.85
CA LYS A 238 -2.65 -10.88 31.06
C LYS A 238 -3.02 -11.74 29.84
N THR A 239 -3.89 -11.23 28.99
CA THR A 239 -4.41 -11.91 27.80
C THR A 239 -4.31 -11.04 26.55
N VAL A 240 -4.44 -11.65 25.39
CA VAL A 240 -4.54 -10.94 24.09
C VAL A 240 -5.77 -10.03 24.07
N GLU A 241 -6.86 -10.46 24.69
CA GLU A 241 -8.12 -9.70 24.82
C GLU A 241 -7.91 -8.42 25.62
N ASP A 242 -7.10 -8.45 26.70
CA ASP A 242 -6.76 -7.25 27.48
C ASP A 242 -6.00 -6.23 26.61
N VAL A 243 -5.06 -6.72 25.80
CA VAL A 243 -4.31 -5.87 24.86
C VAL A 243 -5.25 -5.28 23.81
N LYS A 244 -6.14 -6.08 23.23
CA LYS A 244 -7.15 -5.63 22.24
C LYS A 244 -8.08 -4.57 22.86
N ALA A 245 -8.61 -4.81 24.05
CA ALA A 245 -9.48 -3.87 24.76
C ALA A 245 -8.76 -2.53 25.04
N PHE A 246 -7.50 -2.58 25.48
CA PHE A 246 -6.69 -1.39 25.68
C PHE A 246 -6.53 -0.55 24.40
N TYR A 247 -6.21 -1.18 23.26
CA TYR A 247 -6.05 -0.46 22.00
C TYR A 247 -7.38 0.08 21.48
N LEU A 248 -8.47 -0.65 21.62
CA LEU A 248 -9.81 -0.18 21.28
C LEU A 248 -10.23 1.04 22.13
N SER A 249 -9.91 1.05 23.43
CA SER A 249 -10.23 2.19 24.31
C SER A 249 -9.52 3.48 23.90
N LYS A 250 -8.38 3.38 23.22
CA LYS A 250 -7.61 4.52 22.70
C LYS A 250 -8.08 5.02 21.33
N THR A 251 -9.03 4.34 20.71
CA THR A 251 -9.57 4.74 19.40
C THR A 251 -10.87 5.51 19.63
N PRO A 252 -10.95 6.82 19.37
CA PRO A 252 -12.18 7.62 19.57
C PRO A 252 -13.41 7.02 18.88
N ILE A 253 -13.25 6.58 17.63
CA ILE A 253 -14.27 5.80 16.90
C ILE A 253 -14.12 4.32 17.28
N ARG A 254 -14.43 3.92 18.43
CA ARG A 254 -14.34 2.63 19.14
C ARG A 254 -14.42 1.34 18.29
N ARG A 255 -13.73 1.30 17.18
CA ARG A 255 -13.53 0.13 16.31
C ARG A 255 -12.16 0.20 15.60
N GLY A 256 -11.73 -0.91 15.03
CA GLY A 256 -10.58 -0.94 14.11
C GLY A 256 -10.86 -0.19 12.81
N CYS A 257 -9.79 0.24 12.15
CA CYS A 257 -9.85 0.70 10.76
C CYS A 257 -10.14 -0.51 9.85
N LEU A 258 -11.05 -0.35 8.92
CA LEU A 258 -11.40 -1.40 7.96
C LEU A 258 -10.77 -1.12 6.58
N PRO A 259 -10.55 -2.15 5.75
CA PRO A 259 -10.08 -1.95 4.38
C PRO A 259 -10.96 -0.98 3.58
N SER A 260 -12.27 -1.02 3.76
CA SER A 260 -13.21 -0.09 3.11
C SER A 260 -13.05 1.37 3.54
N ASP A 261 -12.59 1.65 4.77
CA ASP A 261 -12.28 3.02 5.20
C ASP A 261 -11.07 3.55 4.43
N VAL A 262 -10.06 2.71 4.26
CA VAL A 262 -8.82 3.05 3.54
C VAL A 262 -9.08 3.17 2.03
N ALA A 263 -9.87 2.26 1.46
CA ALA A 263 -10.23 2.27 0.05
C ALA A 263 -10.95 3.55 -0.37
N LYS A 264 -11.84 4.08 0.48
CA LYS A 264 -12.51 5.37 0.23
C LYS A 264 -11.52 6.53 0.17
N ALA A 265 -10.47 6.53 1.00
CA ALA A 265 -9.42 7.53 0.93
C ALA A 265 -8.54 7.37 -0.32
N VAL A 266 -8.28 6.13 -0.75
CA VAL A 266 -7.60 5.86 -2.03
C VAL A 266 -8.42 6.38 -3.20
N LEU A 267 -9.73 6.12 -3.24
CA LEU A 267 -10.60 6.66 -4.28
C LEU A 267 -10.65 8.18 -4.27
N TYR A 268 -10.67 8.80 -3.07
CA TYR A 268 -10.53 10.25 -2.96
C TYR A 268 -9.24 10.75 -3.64
N CYS A 269 -8.09 10.11 -3.38
CA CYS A 269 -6.83 10.47 -4.05
C CYS A 269 -6.94 10.36 -5.58
N VAL A 270 -7.63 9.33 -6.09
CA VAL A 270 -7.78 9.10 -7.54
C VAL A 270 -8.70 10.14 -8.18
N GLU A 271 -9.83 10.45 -7.55
CA GLU A 271 -10.85 11.35 -8.09
C GLU A 271 -10.47 12.84 -7.95
N GLN A 272 -9.71 13.18 -6.89
CA GLN A 272 -9.26 14.55 -6.65
C GLN A 272 -8.02 14.89 -7.48
N CYS A 273 -8.20 15.66 -8.54
CA CYS A 273 -7.09 16.03 -9.44
C CYS A 273 -6.19 17.17 -8.90
N TYR A 274 -6.54 17.83 -7.81
CA TYR A 274 -5.79 18.96 -7.25
C TYR A 274 -5.18 18.64 -5.87
N GLU A 275 -4.85 17.36 -5.62
CA GLU A 275 -4.31 16.88 -4.34
C GLU A 275 -3.11 15.95 -4.58
N THR A 276 -1.92 16.37 -4.21
CA THR A 276 -0.69 15.57 -4.29
C THR A 276 0.28 15.92 -3.16
N GLY A 277 1.15 14.99 -2.78
CA GLY A 277 2.15 15.16 -1.72
C GLY A 277 1.57 15.09 -0.31
N GLN A 278 0.33 14.62 -0.12
CA GLN A 278 -0.35 14.65 1.16
C GLN A 278 -0.23 13.33 1.94
N ALA A 279 -0.29 13.46 3.27
CA ALA A 279 -0.44 12.35 4.20
C ALA A 279 -1.85 12.41 4.80
N ILE A 280 -2.75 11.56 4.30
CA ILE A 280 -4.18 11.58 4.61
C ILE A 280 -4.49 10.61 5.77
N PRO A 281 -4.81 11.07 6.99
CA PRO A 281 -5.10 10.20 8.11
C PRO A 281 -6.48 9.56 8.00
N VAL A 282 -6.54 8.24 8.11
CA VAL A 282 -7.77 7.43 8.23
C VAL A 282 -7.69 6.65 9.53
N SER A 283 -7.63 7.37 10.66
CA SER A 283 -7.18 6.83 11.94
C SER A 283 -8.29 6.63 12.98
N GLY A 284 -9.53 7.02 12.68
CA GLY A 284 -10.62 6.99 13.66
C GLY A 284 -10.38 7.91 14.86
N GLY A 285 -9.59 8.97 14.66
CA GLY A 285 -9.20 9.93 15.70
C GLY A 285 -8.00 9.50 16.54
N GLN A 286 -7.31 8.40 16.20
CA GLN A 286 -6.10 7.96 16.91
C GLN A 286 -4.92 8.95 16.76
N VAL A 287 -4.88 9.65 15.64
CA VAL A 287 -3.95 10.76 15.38
C VAL A 287 -4.74 11.92 14.81
N MET A 288 -4.48 13.11 15.30
CA MET A 288 -5.04 14.38 14.80
C MET A 288 -3.87 15.26 14.37
N LEU A 289 -3.94 15.78 13.15
CA LEU A 289 -2.98 16.75 12.65
C LEU A 289 -3.36 18.13 13.19
N SER A 290 -2.37 18.87 13.68
CA SER A 290 -2.51 20.24 14.19
C SER A 290 -1.80 21.22 13.25
#